data_b710127dff9ebe4d41f0a6078f8d839f
#
_entry.id   b710127dff9ebe4d41f0a6078f8d839f
#
_cell.length_a   1.000
_cell.length_b   1.000
_cell.length_c   1.000
_cell.angle_alpha   90.00
_cell.angle_beta   90.00
_cell.angle_gamma   90.00
#
_symmetry.space_group_name_H-M   'P 1'
#
loop_
_entity.id
_entity.type
_entity.pdbx_description
1 polymer ?
#
loop_
_entity_poly.entity_id
_entity_poly.type
_entity_poly.pdbx_seq_one_letter_code
_entity_poly.pdbx_strand_id
1 'polypeptide(L)'
;VLMASEEWDDHDRSRKVLASDLARNYLESCAPNAILISFGDNDTYPLWYAQEVEGVRQDVRVINSSLLGTDWYINQLRYKINNSDPVDPIWSKAQIEGSNRDIVYHAPRPGIDPNQFMDLYTMMKDYAGSDDPKNMEQTRDGNMINVFPTKKVILPVDVDLVRKNGTVNATDSVVSELRFEIPKNVLYKNDAAILNIIAANKWKRP
;
A
#
# COMPACT_ATOMS: atom_id res chain seq x y z
N VAL A 1 -38.78 -22.72 7.54
CA VAL A 1 -40.16 -22.26 7.33
C VAL A 1 -40.42 -21.01 8.15
N LEU A 2 -40.14 -20.99 9.46
CA LEU A 2 -40.35 -19.82 10.34
C LEU A 2 -39.65 -18.55 9.85
N MET A 3 -38.37 -18.61 9.50
CA MET A 3 -37.63 -17.46 8.98
C MET A 3 -38.21 -16.90 7.68
N ALA A 4 -38.75 -17.74 6.85
CA ALA A 4 -39.37 -17.29 5.61
C ALA A 4 -40.80 -16.72 5.79
N SER A 5 -41.52 -17.07 6.86
CA SER A 5 -42.86 -16.62 7.12
C SER A 5 -42.96 -15.45 8.09
N GLU A 6 -42.07 -15.37 9.04
CA GLU A 6 -42.13 -14.41 10.16
C GLU A 6 -41.12 -13.27 10.07
N GLU A 7 -39.96 -13.51 9.38
CA GLU A 7 -38.84 -12.58 9.40
C GLU A 7 -38.38 -12.19 7.99
N TRP A 8 -39.22 -12.38 6.97
CA TRP A 8 -38.88 -12.08 5.58
C TRP A 8 -38.47 -10.63 5.39
N ASP A 9 -39.19 -9.70 5.95
CA ASP A 9 -38.96 -8.26 5.87
C ASP A 9 -37.68 -7.85 6.60
N ASP A 10 -37.35 -8.49 7.72
CA ASP A 10 -36.09 -8.25 8.45
C ASP A 10 -34.87 -8.75 7.67
N HIS A 11 -35.03 -9.76 6.84
CA HIS A 11 -33.97 -10.33 6.00
C HIS A 11 -33.93 -9.75 4.59
N ASP A 12 -34.95 -9.01 4.18
CA ASP A 12 -34.96 -8.35 2.87
C ASP A 12 -33.92 -7.22 2.82
N ARG A 13 -32.89 -7.43 2.01
CA ARG A 13 -31.81 -6.48 1.79
C ARG A 13 -31.87 -5.80 0.42
N SER A 14 -32.96 -5.99 -0.33
CA SER A 14 -33.13 -5.45 -1.67
C SER A 14 -33.01 -3.92 -1.76
N ARG A 15 -33.31 -3.22 -0.64
CA ARG A 15 -33.21 -1.76 -0.53
C ARG A 15 -31.95 -1.26 0.17
N LYS A 16 -31.03 -2.16 0.56
CA LYS A 16 -29.80 -1.79 1.26
C LYS A 16 -28.69 -1.51 0.25
N VAL A 17 -28.74 -0.35 -0.39
CA VAL A 17 -27.80 0.07 -1.46
C VAL A 17 -26.59 0.84 -0.96
N LEU A 18 -26.52 1.18 0.32
CA LEU A 18 -25.46 2.05 0.88
C LEU A 18 -24.04 1.55 0.56
N ALA A 19 -23.79 0.24 0.66
CA ALA A 19 -22.47 -0.33 0.39
C ALA A 19 -22.08 -0.20 -1.08
N SER A 20 -23.03 -0.41 -2.01
CA SER A 20 -22.81 -0.23 -3.44
C SER A 20 -22.58 1.25 -3.79
N ASP A 21 -23.39 2.16 -3.25
CA ASP A 21 -23.24 3.59 -3.51
C ASP A 21 -21.90 4.12 -2.97
N LEU A 22 -21.51 3.69 -1.76
CA LEU A 22 -20.22 4.05 -1.17
C LEU A 22 -19.08 3.56 -2.06
N ALA A 23 -19.10 2.29 -2.47
CA ALA A 23 -18.06 1.70 -3.31
C ALA A 23 -17.93 2.43 -4.66
N ARG A 24 -19.06 2.73 -5.31
CA ARG A 24 -19.07 3.50 -6.56
C ARG A 24 -18.48 4.89 -6.36
N ASN A 25 -18.86 5.61 -5.29
CA ASN A 25 -18.33 6.93 -4.99
C ASN A 25 -16.80 6.91 -4.79
N TYR A 26 -16.28 5.92 -4.08
CA TYR A 26 -14.82 5.76 -3.92
C TYR A 26 -14.14 5.49 -5.26
N LEU A 27 -14.62 4.52 -6.02
CA LEU A 27 -14.01 4.13 -7.29
C LEU A 27 -14.08 5.26 -8.34
N GLU A 28 -15.24 5.92 -8.46
CA GLU A 28 -15.43 7.00 -9.43
C GLU A 28 -14.63 8.28 -9.07
N SER A 29 -14.30 8.48 -7.79
CA SER A 29 -13.44 9.59 -7.37
C SER A 29 -11.96 9.37 -7.66
N CYS A 30 -11.55 8.15 -7.98
CA CYS A 30 -10.16 7.85 -8.31
C CYS A 30 -9.79 8.34 -9.72
N ALA A 31 -8.55 8.82 -9.88
CA ALA A 31 -7.98 9.05 -11.20
C ALA A 31 -7.86 7.74 -12.00
N PRO A 32 -7.74 7.79 -13.34
CA PRO A 32 -7.56 6.60 -14.15
C PRO A 32 -6.34 5.77 -13.72
N ASN A 33 -6.50 4.45 -13.67
CA ASN A 33 -5.46 3.49 -13.28
C ASN A 33 -4.85 3.74 -11.88
N ALA A 34 -5.61 4.33 -10.95
CA ALA A 34 -5.16 4.67 -9.61
C ALA A 34 -4.91 3.41 -8.74
N ILE A 35 -4.12 3.60 -7.68
CA ILE A 35 -3.96 2.64 -6.59
C ILE A 35 -4.76 3.14 -5.40
N LEU A 36 -5.80 2.41 -5.01
CA LEU A 36 -6.65 2.71 -3.87
C LEU A 36 -6.34 1.76 -2.72
N ILE A 37 -5.78 2.27 -1.62
CA ILE A 37 -5.52 1.47 -0.42
C ILE A 37 -6.71 1.61 0.52
N SER A 38 -7.38 0.50 0.78
CA SER A 38 -8.53 0.38 1.69
C SER A 38 -8.14 -0.29 3.00
N PHE A 39 -8.96 -0.13 4.03
CA PHE A 39 -8.70 -0.71 5.35
C PHE A 39 -9.78 -1.71 5.75
N GLY A 40 -9.39 -2.96 5.95
CA GLY A 40 -10.27 -4.02 6.43
C GLY A 40 -11.35 -4.45 5.42
N ASP A 41 -12.21 -5.33 5.87
CA ASP A 41 -13.17 -6.04 5.01
C ASP A 41 -14.36 -5.15 4.60
N ASN A 42 -14.86 -4.36 5.56
CA ASN A 42 -16.05 -3.53 5.33
C ASN A 42 -15.84 -2.47 4.24
N ASP A 43 -14.63 -1.93 4.13
CA ASP A 43 -14.28 -0.96 3.10
C ASP A 43 -13.92 -1.65 1.78
N THR A 44 -13.29 -2.82 1.84
CA THR A 44 -12.72 -3.47 0.66
C THR A 44 -13.72 -4.32 -0.12
N TYR A 45 -14.55 -5.12 0.57
CA TYR A 45 -15.43 -6.06 -0.12
C TYR A 45 -16.50 -5.37 -0.99
N PRO A 46 -17.11 -4.25 -0.57
CA PRO A 46 -17.97 -3.50 -1.47
C PRO A 46 -17.26 -2.99 -2.73
N LEU A 47 -15.99 -2.56 -2.61
CA LEU A 47 -15.18 -2.11 -3.75
C LEU A 47 -14.94 -3.27 -4.73
N TRP A 48 -14.51 -4.42 -4.22
CA TRP A 48 -14.30 -5.61 -5.05
C TRP A 48 -15.60 -6.09 -5.69
N TYR A 49 -16.72 -6.07 -4.95
CA TYR A 49 -18.01 -6.42 -5.53
C TYR A 49 -18.39 -5.48 -6.70
N ALA A 50 -18.22 -4.18 -6.51
CA ALA A 50 -18.50 -3.21 -7.56
C ALA A 50 -17.60 -3.42 -8.79
N GLN A 51 -16.33 -3.80 -8.60
CA GLN A 51 -15.40 -4.08 -9.69
C GLN A 51 -15.70 -5.42 -10.39
N GLU A 52 -15.84 -6.51 -9.62
CA GLU A 52 -15.91 -7.86 -10.18
C GLU A 52 -17.31 -8.23 -10.67
N VAL A 53 -18.36 -7.74 -10.03
CA VAL A 53 -19.75 -8.09 -10.37
C VAL A 53 -20.42 -7.01 -11.22
N GLU A 54 -20.19 -5.74 -10.89
CA GLU A 54 -20.83 -4.62 -11.57
C GLU A 54 -19.96 -3.99 -12.67
N GLY A 55 -18.68 -4.38 -12.78
CA GLY A 55 -17.74 -3.90 -13.79
C GLY A 55 -17.31 -2.44 -13.60
N VAL A 56 -17.48 -1.87 -12.40
CA VAL A 56 -17.18 -0.46 -12.10
C VAL A 56 -15.67 -0.27 -11.93
N ARG A 57 -15.09 0.64 -12.69
CA ARG A 57 -13.69 1.09 -12.56
C ARG A 57 -12.68 -0.04 -12.32
N GLN A 58 -12.72 -1.05 -13.15
CA GLN A 58 -11.79 -2.19 -13.14
C GLN A 58 -10.32 -1.81 -13.43
N ASP A 59 -10.09 -0.57 -13.81
CA ASP A 59 -8.76 0.03 -13.98
C ASP A 59 -8.10 0.40 -12.64
N VAL A 60 -8.88 0.63 -11.59
CA VAL A 60 -8.37 0.98 -10.25
C VAL A 60 -7.88 -0.26 -9.51
N ARG A 61 -6.66 -0.23 -8.97
CA ARG A 61 -6.13 -1.31 -8.13
C ARG A 61 -6.54 -1.09 -6.68
N VAL A 62 -7.55 -1.81 -6.23
CA VAL A 62 -7.94 -1.83 -4.81
C VAL A 62 -7.02 -2.77 -4.04
N ILE A 63 -6.35 -2.23 -3.02
CA ILE A 63 -5.41 -2.97 -2.16
C ILE A 63 -5.92 -2.92 -0.72
N ASN A 64 -6.21 -4.08 -0.13
CA ASN A 64 -6.56 -4.19 1.28
C ASN A 64 -5.30 -4.15 2.15
N SER A 65 -5.16 -3.11 2.98
CA SER A 65 -3.99 -2.91 3.84
C SER A 65 -3.83 -4.01 4.90
N SER A 66 -4.91 -4.64 5.35
CA SER A 66 -4.83 -5.75 6.31
C SER A 66 -4.23 -7.00 5.65
N LEU A 67 -4.59 -7.29 4.39
CA LEU A 67 -4.05 -8.44 3.65
C LEU A 67 -2.59 -8.26 3.25
N LEU A 68 -2.06 -7.02 3.23
CA LEU A 68 -0.63 -6.76 3.04
C LEU A 68 0.27 -7.34 4.16
N GLY A 69 -0.31 -7.87 5.22
CA GLY A 69 0.40 -8.70 6.21
C GLY A 69 0.71 -10.12 5.72
N THR A 70 0.27 -10.52 4.53
CA THR A 70 0.45 -11.88 3.98
C THR A 70 1.29 -11.88 2.69
N ASP A 71 2.18 -12.85 2.57
CA ASP A 71 3.13 -12.98 1.45
C ASP A 71 2.44 -13.14 0.11
N TRP A 72 1.45 -14.03 0.08
CA TRP A 72 0.72 -14.35 -1.14
C TRP A 72 0.02 -13.13 -1.72
N TYR A 73 -0.57 -12.28 -0.85
CA TYR A 73 -1.31 -11.11 -1.30
C TYR A 73 -0.38 -10.03 -1.88
N ILE A 74 0.76 -9.76 -1.21
CA ILE A 74 1.76 -8.82 -1.73
C ILE A 74 2.30 -9.32 -3.09
N ASN A 75 2.61 -10.61 -3.19
CA ASN A 75 3.13 -11.19 -4.42
C ASN A 75 2.09 -11.23 -5.55
N GLN A 76 0.78 -11.34 -5.21
CA GLN A 76 -0.31 -11.27 -6.18
C GLN A 76 -0.42 -9.89 -6.85
N LEU A 77 -0.02 -8.81 -6.18
CA LEU A 77 -0.06 -7.46 -6.75
C LEU A 77 0.78 -7.32 -8.03
N ARG A 78 1.78 -8.18 -8.23
CA ARG A 78 2.67 -8.20 -9.41
C ARG A 78 1.97 -8.64 -10.69
N TYR A 79 0.77 -9.15 -10.58
CA TYR A 79 0.00 -9.59 -11.74
C TYR A 79 -1.07 -8.60 -12.12
N LYS A 80 -1.34 -8.51 -13.41
CA LYS A 80 -2.48 -7.76 -13.92
C LYS A 80 -3.79 -8.37 -13.42
N ILE A 81 -4.71 -7.53 -12.96
CA ILE A 81 -6.08 -7.93 -12.58
C ILE A 81 -7.03 -7.02 -13.36
N ASN A 82 -7.96 -7.62 -14.10
CA ASN A 82 -8.89 -6.90 -14.98
C ASN A 82 -8.15 -5.91 -15.90
N ASN A 83 -8.51 -4.64 -15.84
CA ASN A 83 -7.87 -3.57 -16.60
C ASN A 83 -6.77 -2.83 -15.80
N SER A 84 -6.55 -3.22 -14.52
CA SER A 84 -5.56 -2.60 -13.66
C SER A 84 -4.17 -3.16 -13.89
N ASP A 85 -3.20 -2.29 -14.08
CA ASP A 85 -1.81 -2.66 -14.24
C ASP A 85 -1.21 -3.32 -12.99
N PRO A 86 -0.14 -4.11 -13.13
CA PRO A 86 0.62 -4.64 -12.01
C PRO A 86 1.12 -3.56 -11.06
N VAL A 87 1.22 -3.90 -9.79
CA VAL A 87 1.91 -3.12 -8.76
C VAL A 87 3.11 -3.92 -8.30
N ASP A 88 4.30 -3.48 -8.69
CA ASP A 88 5.56 -4.18 -8.43
C ASP A 88 6.27 -3.58 -7.21
N PRO A 89 6.27 -4.23 -6.04
CA PRO A 89 7.08 -3.82 -4.90
C PRO A 89 8.57 -3.86 -5.23
N ILE A 90 9.38 -3.06 -4.51
CA ILE A 90 10.85 -3.07 -4.63
C ILE A 90 11.41 -4.44 -4.23
N TRP A 91 10.89 -5.01 -3.14
CA TRP A 91 11.34 -6.29 -2.62
C TRP A 91 10.96 -7.44 -3.55
N SER A 92 11.89 -8.34 -3.78
CA SER A 92 11.66 -9.55 -4.57
C SER A 92 10.65 -10.48 -3.90
N LYS A 93 10.14 -11.45 -4.67
CA LYS A 93 9.25 -12.49 -4.14
C LYS A 93 9.88 -13.23 -2.95
N ALA A 94 11.13 -13.65 -3.08
CA ALA A 94 11.86 -14.34 -2.02
C ALA A 94 12.06 -13.48 -0.76
N GLN A 95 12.25 -12.17 -0.93
CA GLN A 95 12.36 -11.23 0.19
C GLN A 95 11.03 -11.04 0.93
N ILE A 96 9.91 -11.14 0.23
CA ILE A 96 8.56 -11.06 0.81
C ILE A 96 8.18 -12.34 1.53
N GLU A 97 8.51 -13.51 0.96
CA GLU A 97 8.21 -14.84 1.50
C GLU A 97 9.07 -15.20 2.74
N GLY A 98 10.14 -14.48 2.98
CA GLY A 98 10.96 -14.70 4.16
C GLY A 98 10.44 -13.96 5.39
N SER A 99 10.61 -14.52 6.57
CA SER A 99 10.19 -13.91 7.84
C SER A 99 11.02 -12.71 8.27
N ASN A 100 12.19 -12.49 7.67
CA ASN A 100 13.14 -11.44 8.07
C ASN A 100 12.56 -10.01 7.94
N ARG A 101 11.52 -9.82 7.12
CA ARG A 101 10.88 -8.53 6.86
C ARG A 101 9.44 -8.45 7.37
N ASP A 102 9.01 -9.41 8.18
CA ASP A 102 7.72 -9.37 8.84
C ASP A 102 7.64 -8.24 9.85
N ILE A 103 8.80 -7.90 10.44
CA ILE A 103 8.97 -6.78 11.35
C ILE A 103 10.29 -6.09 11.01
N VAL A 104 10.22 -4.78 10.76
CA VAL A 104 11.38 -3.92 10.50
C VAL A 104 11.45 -2.86 11.59
N TYR A 105 12.59 -2.77 12.27
CA TYR A 105 12.76 -1.87 13.41
C TYR A 105 13.46 -0.57 13.01
N HIS A 106 13.12 0.52 13.71
CA HIS A 106 13.92 1.73 13.66
C HIS A 106 15.20 1.53 14.47
N ALA A 107 16.36 1.61 13.79
CA ALA A 107 17.65 1.58 14.45
C ALA A 107 18.63 2.53 13.72
N PRO A 108 19.13 3.57 14.41
CA PRO A 108 20.12 4.48 13.84
C PRO A 108 21.36 3.72 13.37
N ARG A 109 21.94 4.17 12.25
CA ARG A 109 23.11 3.54 11.65
C ARG A 109 24.33 4.45 11.71
N PRO A 110 25.55 3.90 11.92
CA PRO A 110 26.78 4.68 11.83
C PRO A 110 26.87 5.41 10.48
N GLY A 111 27.17 6.70 10.52
CA GLY A 111 27.30 7.53 9.32
C GLY A 111 25.98 8.06 8.75
N ILE A 112 24.82 7.74 9.35
CA ILE A 112 23.53 8.29 8.99
C ILE A 112 23.03 9.15 10.14
N ASP A 113 22.78 10.44 9.87
CA ASP A 113 22.12 11.31 10.84
C ASP A 113 20.64 10.95 10.92
N PRO A 114 20.15 10.51 12.10
CA PRO A 114 18.74 10.15 12.26
C PRO A 114 17.76 11.33 12.06
N ASN A 115 18.28 12.56 12.09
CA ASN A 115 17.50 13.78 11.83
C ASN A 115 17.50 14.19 10.35
N GLN A 116 18.32 13.57 9.52
CA GLN A 116 18.35 13.84 8.09
C GLN A 116 17.23 13.10 7.36
N PHE A 117 16.62 13.77 6.41
CA PHE A 117 15.65 13.14 5.52
C PHE A 117 16.34 12.20 4.52
N MET A 118 15.82 11.01 4.37
CA MET A 118 16.30 9.99 3.44
C MET A 118 15.25 9.72 2.36
N ASP A 119 15.69 9.49 1.13
CA ASP A 119 14.82 9.05 0.05
C ASP A 119 14.13 7.74 0.40
N LEU A 120 12.78 7.69 0.26
CA LEU A 120 11.99 6.53 0.65
C LEU A 120 12.37 5.28 -0.15
N TYR A 121 12.67 5.44 -1.45
CA TYR A 121 13.08 4.30 -2.27
C TYR A 121 14.41 3.70 -1.80
N THR A 122 15.38 4.55 -1.52
CA THR A 122 16.68 4.14 -0.96
C THR A 122 16.51 3.45 0.38
N MET A 123 15.68 4.00 1.26
CA MET A 123 15.40 3.40 2.57
C MET A 123 14.78 2.01 2.44
N MET A 124 13.78 1.85 1.57
CA MET A 124 13.09 0.57 1.40
C MET A 124 13.92 -0.46 0.66
N LYS A 125 14.82 -0.04 -0.23
CA LYS A 125 15.69 -0.94 -1.00
C LYS A 125 16.95 -1.34 -0.22
N ASP A 126 17.68 -0.35 0.25
CA ASP A 126 19.09 -0.55 0.68
C ASP A 126 19.20 -0.80 2.19
N TYR A 127 18.15 -0.54 2.98
CA TYR A 127 18.12 -0.78 4.42
C TYR A 127 17.02 -1.77 4.80
N ALA A 128 15.75 -1.38 4.76
CA ALA A 128 14.63 -2.26 5.12
C ALA A 128 14.56 -3.52 4.25
N GLY A 129 14.97 -3.42 2.98
CA GLY A 129 15.03 -4.53 2.02
C GLY A 129 16.40 -5.16 1.85
N SER A 130 17.41 -4.73 2.57
CA SER A 130 18.78 -5.23 2.38
C SER A 130 18.91 -6.70 2.79
N ASP A 131 19.68 -7.46 2.01
CA ASP A 131 20.17 -8.80 2.36
C ASP A 131 21.63 -8.75 2.84
N ASP A 132 22.28 -7.57 2.80
CA ASP A 132 23.65 -7.39 3.30
C ASP A 132 23.62 -7.27 4.84
N PRO A 133 24.31 -8.17 5.56
CA PRO A 133 24.41 -8.12 7.02
C PRO A 133 24.91 -6.79 7.57
N LYS A 134 25.68 -6.02 6.79
CA LYS A 134 26.17 -4.69 7.19
C LYS A 134 25.03 -3.68 7.38
N ASN A 135 23.90 -3.88 6.71
CA ASN A 135 22.71 -3.04 6.79
C ASN A 135 21.64 -3.59 7.74
N MET A 136 21.96 -4.70 8.42
CA MET A 136 21.05 -5.36 9.37
C MET A 136 21.55 -5.15 10.79
N GLU A 137 20.70 -5.36 11.78
CA GLU A 137 21.05 -5.40 13.21
C GLU A 137 21.07 -6.84 13.69
N GLN A 138 22.04 -7.15 14.56
CA GLN A 138 22.08 -8.42 15.24
C GLN A 138 21.32 -8.34 16.57
N THR A 139 20.32 -9.19 16.73
CA THR A 139 19.59 -9.31 18.00
C THR A 139 20.45 -9.99 19.06
N ARG A 140 20.02 -9.93 20.33
CA ARG A 140 20.70 -10.62 21.44
C ARG A 140 20.81 -12.13 21.23
N ASP A 141 19.85 -12.72 20.50
CA ASP A 141 19.81 -14.15 20.18
C ASP A 141 20.64 -14.51 18.93
N GLY A 142 21.37 -13.53 18.38
CA GLY A 142 22.25 -13.73 17.23
C GLY A 142 21.58 -13.65 15.86
N ASN A 143 20.25 -13.44 15.80
CA ASN A 143 19.53 -13.31 14.54
C ASN A 143 19.77 -11.95 13.90
N MET A 144 19.88 -11.93 12.58
CA MET A 144 19.95 -10.68 11.82
C MET A 144 18.56 -10.20 11.46
N ILE A 145 18.27 -8.93 11.71
CA ILE A 145 16.96 -8.30 11.43
C ILE A 145 17.15 -7.08 10.54
N ASN A 146 16.19 -6.84 9.67
CA ASN A 146 16.15 -5.65 8.84
C ASN A 146 15.71 -4.42 9.67
N VAL A 147 16.30 -3.27 9.35
CA VAL A 147 16.05 -2.03 10.08
C VAL A 147 15.91 -0.85 9.11
N PHE A 148 15.32 0.24 9.59
CA PHE A 148 15.31 1.52 8.89
C PHE A 148 16.04 2.58 9.75
N PRO A 149 16.99 3.34 9.16
CA PRO A 149 17.94 4.14 9.93
C PRO A 149 17.39 5.50 10.39
N THR A 150 16.38 6.03 9.73
CA THR A 150 15.72 7.30 10.05
C THR A 150 14.22 7.18 9.85
N LYS A 151 13.49 7.98 10.61
CA LYS A 151 12.03 8.12 10.45
C LYS A 151 11.65 9.22 9.45
N LYS A 152 12.59 10.09 9.12
CA LYS A 152 12.37 11.23 8.24
C LYS A 152 12.61 10.81 6.80
N VAL A 153 11.56 10.89 5.97
CA VAL A 153 11.61 10.40 4.59
C VAL A 153 11.20 11.47 3.60
N ILE A 154 11.85 11.43 2.44
CA ILE A 154 11.52 12.25 1.26
C ILE A 154 10.96 11.31 0.20
N LEU A 155 9.91 11.76 -0.46
CA LEU A 155 9.40 11.18 -1.70
C LEU A 155 9.48 12.27 -2.79
N PRO A 156 10.45 12.18 -3.71
CA PRO A 156 10.53 13.11 -4.84
C PRO A 156 9.28 13.05 -5.71
N VAL A 157 8.81 14.20 -6.19
CA VAL A 157 7.63 14.30 -7.05
C VAL A 157 8.07 14.67 -8.47
N ASP A 158 7.70 13.83 -9.42
CA ASP A 158 7.81 14.16 -10.85
C ASP A 158 6.59 15.00 -11.24
N VAL A 159 6.78 16.33 -11.30
CA VAL A 159 5.71 17.32 -11.52
C VAL A 159 5.00 17.10 -12.85
N ASP A 160 5.75 16.77 -13.91
CA ASP A 160 5.17 16.56 -15.23
C ASP A 160 4.37 15.24 -15.27
N LEU A 161 4.89 14.20 -14.62
CA LEU A 161 4.24 12.90 -14.58
C LEU A 161 2.93 12.94 -13.80
N VAL A 162 2.90 13.59 -12.62
CA VAL A 162 1.67 13.67 -11.80
C VAL A 162 0.57 14.50 -12.44
N ARG A 163 0.92 15.48 -13.28
CA ARG A 163 -0.04 16.21 -14.12
C ARG A 163 -0.54 15.37 -15.28
N LYS A 164 0.37 14.66 -15.93
CA LYS A 164 0.05 13.84 -17.11
C LYS A 164 -0.88 12.67 -16.78
N ASN A 165 -0.68 12.03 -15.65
CA ASN A 165 -1.47 10.84 -15.25
C ASN A 165 -2.74 11.16 -14.43
N GLY A 166 -3.01 12.46 -14.15
CA GLY A 166 -4.21 12.88 -13.45
C GLY A 166 -4.15 12.77 -11.93
N THR A 167 -2.95 12.56 -11.34
CA THR A 167 -2.76 12.62 -9.88
C THR A 167 -3.14 14.01 -9.33
N VAL A 168 -2.84 15.05 -10.10
CA VAL A 168 -3.20 16.45 -9.79
C VAL A 168 -3.80 17.12 -11.03
N ASN A 169 -4.58 18.20 -10.84
CA ASN A 169 -5.09 18.98 -11.97
C ASN A 169 -3.97 19.80 -12.61
N ALA A 170 -4.16 20.15 -13.87
CA ALA A 170 -3.15 20.91 -14.64
C ALA A 170 -2.80 22.28 -14.02
N THR A 171 -3.76 22.89 -13.30
CA THR A 171 -3.63 24.21 -12.68
C THR A 171 -3.16 24.16 -11.21
N ASP A 172 -3.04 22.98 -10.62
CA ASP A 172 -2.67 22.84 -9.23
C ASP A 172 -1.20 23.20 -9.01
N SER A 173 -0.91 23.81 -7.85
CA SER A 173 0.46 23.98 -7.38
C SER A 173 1.01 22.63 -6.93
N VAL A 174 2.17 22.25 -7.45
CA VAL A 174 2.81 20.96 -7.14
C VAL A 174 4.16 21.22 -6.51
N VAL A 175 4.42 20.58 -5.36
CA VAL A 175 5.74 20.57 -4.73
C VAL A 175 6.67 19.59 -5.42
N SER A 176 7.99 19.85 -5.38
CA SER A 176 9.00 18.95 -5.98
C SER A 176 9.30 17.71 -5.14
N GLU A 177 8.87 17.71 -3.88
CA GLU A 177 9.05 16.58 -2.96
C GLU A 177 8.03 16.62 -1.84
N LEU A 178 7.66 15.45 -1.33
CA LEU A 178 6.92 15.29 -0.08
C LEU A 178 7.90 14.87 1.02
N ARG A 179 7.80 15.54 2.17
CA ARG A 179 8.54 15.20 3.38
C ARG A 179 7.57 14.78 4.46
N PHE A 180 7.84 13.64 5.08
CA PHE A 180 7.03 13.16 6.18
C PHE A 180 7.87 12.38 7.18
N GLU A 181 7.29 12.15 8.35
CA GLU A 181 7.92 11.33 9.39
C GLU A 181 7.11 10.05 9.62
N ILE A 182 7.80 8.92 9.69
CA ILE A 182 7.19 7.64 10.04
C ILE A 182 6.93 7.66 11.55
N PRO A 183 5.66 7.61 12.01
CA PRO A 183 5.34 7.78 13.43
C PRO A 183 5.73 6.58 14.29
N LYS A 184 5.97 5.41 13.68
CA LYS A 184 6.23 4.13 14.34
C LYS A 184 7.73 3.88 14.50
N ASN A 185 8.11 3.19 15.58
CA ASN A 185 9.46 2.61 15.74
C ASN A 185 9.56 1.19 15.18
N VAL A 186 8.42 0.58 14.90
CA VAL A 186 8.31 -0.78 14.39
C VAL A 186 7.32 -0.76 13.23
N LEU A 187 7.76 -1.23 12.08
CA LEU A 187 6.92 -1.45 10.91
C LEU A 187 6.61 -2.94 10.84
N TYR A 188 5.35 -3.28 10.94
CA TYR A 188 4.88 -4.62 10.62
C TYR A 188 4.85 -4.80 9.10
N LYS A 189 4.74 -6.04 8.64
CA LYS A 189 4.77 -6.38 7.21
C LYS A 189 3.85 -5.52 6.34
N ASN A 190 2.63 -5.28 6.79
CA ASN A 190 1.68 -4.42 6.09
C ASN A 190 2.12 -2.95 6.00
N ASP A 191 2.67 -2.38 7.08
CA ASP A 191 3.22 -1.01 7.08
C ASP A 191 4.37 -0.91 6.08
N ALA A 192 5.32 -1.86 6.18
CA ALA A 192 6.47 -1.90 5.30
C ALA A 192 6.07 -2.13 3.83
N ALA A 193 5.06 -2.97 3.57
CA ALA A 193 4.54 -3.20 2.23
C ALA A 193 3.91 -1.94 1.62
N ILE A 194 3.14 -1.16 2.40
CA ILE A 194 2.60 0.12 1.95
C ILE A 194 3.71 1.09 1.55
N LEU A 195 4.71 1.28 2.42
CA LEU A 195 5.85 2.15 2.11
C LEU A 195 6.63 1.67 0.88
N ASN A 196 6.78 0.36 0.75
CA ASN A 196 7.44 -0.26 -0.40
C ASN A 196 6.69 -0.01 -1.71
N ILE A 197 5.37 -0.15 -1.71
CA ILE A 197 4.50 0.13 -2.86
C ILE A 197 4.58 1.60 -3.24
N ILE A 198 4.47 2.52 -2.28
CA ILE A 198 4.57 3.97 -2.51
C ILE A 198 5.93 4.31 -3.13
N ALA A 199 7.00 3.77 -2.55
CA ALA A 199 8.37 4.01 -3.04
C ALA A 199 8.59 3.44 -4.45
N ALA A 200 8.05 2.25 -4.73
CA ALA A 200 8.16 1.58 -6.03
C ALA A 200 7.37 2.31 -7.13
N ASN A 201 6.23 2.86 -6.76
CA ASN A 201 5.32 3.53 -7.69
C ASN A 201 5.96 4.74 -8.39
N LYS A 202 6.76 5.52 -7.68
CA LYS A 202 7.43 6.73 -8.23
C LYS A 202 6.47 7.59 -9.07
N TRP A 203 5.27 7.77 -8.59
CA TRP A 203 4.18 8.53 -9.23
C TRP A 203 3.73 8.02 -10.61
N LYS A 204 4.09 6.81 -11.01
CA LYS A 204 3.68 6.24 -12.30
C LYS A 204 2.17 6.04 -12.38
N ARG A 205 1.54 5.81 -11.23
CA ARG A 205 0.10 5.68 -11.06
C ARG A 205 -0.38 6.63 -9.96
N PRO A 206 -1.57 7.24 -10.14
CA PRO A 206 -2.23 8.00 -9.08
C PRO A 206 -2.50 7.20 -7.83
#